data_97dc2d8c14561442a3d30a82ba567769
#
_entry.id   97dc2d8c14561442a3d30a82ba567769
#
_cell.length_a   1.000
_cell.length_b   1.000
_cell.length_c   1.000
_cell.angle_alpha   90.00
_cell.angle_beta   90.00
_cell.angle_gamma   90.00
#
_symmetry.space_group_name_H-M   'P 1'
#
loop_
_entity.id
_entity.type
_entity.pdbx_description
1 polymer ?
#
loop_
_entity_poly.entity_id
_entity_poly.type
_entity_poly.pdbx_seq_one_letter_code
_entity_poly.pdbx_strand_id
1 'polypeptide(L)'
;IFSGVVSFIIVWILVSQVLEMRLMGAILDKFISVGFLVLVILFQDEIRRFLVALGSHRGWKFLGKIFSKKNHDKENEGKFIAPVVLACMNMAKKKTGALICIQQDVDLTVYEHTGEMFNADVNARLIENIFFKNSPLHDGAMIIADNRIKAAGCILPVAQNANLPKDMGLRHRSGLGMSLETDALVIIVSEERGKISVAHNGKIEVNV
;
A
#
# COMPACT_ATOMS: atom_id res chain seq x y z
N ILE A 1 -18.74 17.69 13.07
CA ILE A 1 -17.38 18.11 13.48
C ILE A 1 -16.95 19.36 12.70
N PHE A 2 -17.01 19.36 11.36
CA PHE A 2 -16.62 20.51 10.51
C PHE A 2 -17.37 21.79 10.87
N SER A 3 -18.70 21.73 11.05
CA SER A 3 -19.54 22.87 11.45
C SER A 3 -19.13 23.46 12.81
N GLY A 4 -18.73 22.60 13.78
CA GLY A 4 -18.27 23.07 15.10
C GLY A 4 -16.95 23.82 15.03
N VAL A 5 -15.99 23.34 14.22
CA VAL A 5 -14.68 24.01 14.02
C VAL A 5 -14.87 25.36 13.36
N VAL A 6 -15.71 25.45 12.31
CA VAL A 6 -16.01 26.71 11.62
C VAL A 6 -16.69 27.70 12.58
N SER A 7 -17.68 27.25 13.36
CA SER A 7 -18.35 28.07 14.38
C SER A 7 -17.36 28.60 15.42
N PHE A 8 -16.45 27.76 15.90
CA PHE A 8 -15.43 28.16 16.87
C PHE A 8 -14.47 29.21 16.31
N ILE A 9 -14.02 29.08 15.05
CA ILE A 9 -13.16 30.05 14.38
C ILE A 9 -13.88 31.40 14.22
N ILE A 10 -15.16 31.38 13.86
CA ILE A 10 -15.97 32.60 13.72
C ILE A 10 -16.09 33.31 15.07
N VAL A 11 -16.39 32.60 16.16
CA VAL A 11 -16.47 33.13 17.52
C VAL A 11 -15.12 33.70 17.95
N TRP A 12 -14.02 33.02 17.68
CA TRP A 12 -12.66 33.50 17.99
C TRP A 12 -12.34 34.84 17.28
N ILE A 13 -12.62 34.94 15.97
CA ILE A 13 -12.41 36.17 15.20
C ILE A 13 -13.26 37.30 15.78
N LEU A 14 -14.52 37.02 16.12
CA LEU A 14 -15.46 38.00 16.63
C LEU A 14 -15.04 38.53 18.03
N VAL A 15 -14.61 37.64 18.91
CA VAL A 15 -14.15 38.01 20.27
C VAL A 15 -12.78 38.71 20.24
N SER A 16 -11.87 38.24 19.40
CA SER A 16 -10.49 38.74 19.35
C SER A 16 -10.37 40.06 18.59
N GLN A 17 -11.11 40.24 17.50
CA GLN A 17 -10.96 41.40 16.60
C GLN A 17 -12.08 42.45 16.70
N VAL A 18 -13.32 42.03 16.97
CA VAL A 18 -14.47 42.93 16.95
C VAL A 18 -14.77 43.48 18.35
N LEU A 19 -14.67 42.64 19.41
CA LEU A 19 -15.02 43.03 20.78
C LEU A 19 -13.84 43.53 21.60
N GLU A 20 -12.58 43.47 21.08
CA GLU A 20 -11.34 43.88 21.75
C GLU A 20 -11.18 43.36 23.19
N MET A 21 -11.79 42.21 23.49
CA MET A 21 -11.79 41.60 24.84
C MET A 21 -10.44 40.90 25.09
N ARG A 22 -9.43 41.63 25.50
CA ARG A 22 -8.04 41.17 25.67
C ARG A 22 -7.89 39.90 26.52
N LEU A 23 -8.64 39.78 27.62
CA LEU A 23 -8.59 38.60 28.52
C LEU A 23 -9.21 37.36 27.87
N MET A 24 -10.37 37.53 27.22
CA MET A 24 -11.06 36.43 26.58
C MET A 24 -10.30 35.96 25.32
N GLY A 25 -9.72 36.88 24.55
CA GLY A 25 -8.86 36.62 23.41
C GLY A 25 -7.63 35.78 23.83
N ALA A 26 -6.93 36.19 24.91
CA ALA A 26 -5.75 35.45 25.41
C ALA A 26 -6.07 34.02 25.89
N ILE A 27 -7.25 33.80 26.46
CA ILE A 27 -7.71 32.45 26.85
C ILE A 27 -7.99 31.60 25.59
N LEU A 28 -8.72 32.17 24.62
CA LEU A 28 -9.02 31.48 23.36
C LEU A 28 -7.77 31.17 22.54
N ASP A 29 -6.77 32.06 22.52
CA ASP A 29 -5.48 31.82 21.85
C ASP A 29 -4.72 30.65 22.46
N LYS A 30 -4.75 30.52 23.81
CA LYS A 30 -4.18 29.36 24.49
C LYS A 30 -4.92 28.06 24.15
N PHE A 31 -6.25 28.10 24.11
CA PHE A 31 -7.05 26.95 23.70
C PHE A 31 -6.75 26.52 22.26
N ILE A 32 -6.61 27.48 21.34
CA ILE A 32 -6.23 27.19 19.95
C ILE A 32 -4.84 26.56 19.87
N SER A 33 -3.86 27.11 20.60
CA SER A 33 -2.48 26.58 20.59
C SER A 33 -2.41 25.16 21.13
N VAL A 34 -3.07 24.87 22.25
CA VAL A 34 -3.13 23.52 22.83
C VAL A 34 -3.96 22.59 21.97
N GLY A 35 -5.11 23.07 21.46
CA GLY A 35 -5.99 22.30 20.58
C GLY A 35 -5.31 21.92 19.28
N PHE A 36 -4.50 22.81 18.70
CA PHE A 36 -3.69 22.51 17.52
C PHE A 36 -2.66 21.41 17.79
N LEU A 37 -1.97 21.46 18.94
CA LEU A 37 -1.02 20.42 19.33
C LEU A 37 -1.72 19.06 19.49
N VAL A 38 -2.87 19.04 20.16
CA VAL A 38 -3.68 17.82 20.34
C VAL A 38 -4.15 17.28 18.98
N LEU A 39 -4.55 18.16 18.06
CA LEU A 39 -4.99 17.79 16.72
C LEU A 39 -3.84 17.16 15.92
N VAL A 40 -2.64 17.74 15.98
CA VAL A 40 -1.45 17.17 15.32
C VAL A 40 -1.12 15.78 15.88
N ILE A 41 -1.20 15.58 17.19
CA ILE A 41 -0.96 14.28 17.83
C ILE A 41 -2.03 13.27 17.43
N LEU A 42 -3.31 13.69 17.40
CA LEU A 42 -4.43 12.81 17.06
C LEU A 42 -4.38 12.36 15.58
N PHE A 43 -3.96 13.24 14.68
CA PHE A 43 -3.89 12.98 13.24
C PHE A 43 -2.46 12.67 12.76
N GLN A 44 -1.57 12.29 13.68
CA GLN A 44 -0.16 11.98 13.35
C GLN A 44 -0.04 10.94 12.24
N ASP A 45 -0.84 9.87 12.29
CA ASP A 45 -0.77 8.79 11.31
C ASP A 45 -1.34 9.21 9.95
N GLU A 46 -2.41 10.00 9.94
CA GLU A 46 -2.99 10.56 8.73
C GLU A 46 -2.06 11.56 8.06
N ILE A 47 -1.43 12.44 8.86
CA ILE A 47 -0.43 13.39 8.37
C ILE A 47 0.76 12.65 7.77
N ARG A 48 1.25 11.59 8.44
CA ARG A 48 2.34 10.75 7.95
C ARG A 48 1.96 10.10 6.61
N ARG A 49 0.78 9.48 6.52
CA ARG A 49 0.27 8.88 5.27
C ARG A 49 0.13 9.92 4.15
N PHE A 50 -0.38 11.09 4.47
CA PHE A 50 -0.51 12.20 3.53
C PHE A 50 0.85 12.71 3.03
N LEU A 51 1.85 12.86 3.93
CA LEU A 51 3.20 13.28 3.56
C LEU A 51 3.91 12.23 2.71
N VAL A 52 3.73 10.94 3.03
CA VAL A 52 4.24 9.83 2.20
C VAL A 52 3.57 9.85 0.83
N ALA A 53 2.25 10.05 0.75
CA ALA A 53 1.54 10.16 -0.51
C ALA A 53 1.97 11.39 -1.34
N LEU A 54 2.28 12.52 -0.70
CA LEU A 54 2.86 13.69 -1.38
C LEU A 54 4.30 13.47 -1.82
N GLY A 55 5.09 12.75 -1.02
CA GLY A 55 6.50 12.42 -1.31
C GLY A 55 6.65 11.28 -2.30
N SER A 56 5.61 10.45 -2.47
CA SER A 56 5.60 9.42 -3.50
C SER A 56 5.65 10.06 -4.88
N HIS A 57 6.39 9.44 -5.79
CA HIS A 57 6.74 9.95 -7.14
C HIS A 57 5.58 10.49 -8.00
N ARG A 58 4.32 10.38 -7.56
CA ARG A 58 3.16 10.83 -8.33
C ARG A 58 3.10 12.36 -8.45
N GLY A 59 3.44 13.10 -7.39
CA GLY A 59 3.50 14.57 -7.43
C GLY A 59 4.63 15.09 -8.31
N TRP A 60 5.77 14.44 -8.30
CA TRP A 60 6.93 14.83 -9.13
C TRP A 60 6.85 14.30 -10.55
N LYS A 61 6.21 13.16 -10.79
CA LYS A 61 5.91 12.69 -12.16
C LYS A 61 4.94 13.64 -12.88
N PHE A 62 4.03 14.30 -12.17
CA PHE A 62 3.15 15.30 -12.76
C PHE A 62 3.93 16.56 -13.19
N LEU A 63 4.86 17.03 -12.37
CA LEU A 63 5.77 18.13 -12.72
C LEU A 63 6.83 17.70 -13.74
N GLY A 64 7.37 16.50 -13.63
CA GLY A 64 8.33 15.93 -14.58
C GLY A 64 7.71 15.62 -15.95
N LYS A 65 6.42 15.29 -16.01
CA LYS A 65 5.70 15.05 -17.27
C LYS A 65 5.48 16.33 -18.08
N ILE A 66 5.50 17.50 -17.42
CA ILE A 66 5.47 18.81 -18.07
C ILE A 66 6.85 19.17 -18.67
N PHE A 67 7.94 18.67 -18.08
CA PHE A 67 9.32 19.05 -18.47
C PHE A 67 10.13 17.94 -19.16
N SER A 68 9.68 16.69 -19.16
CA SER A 68 10.44 15.59 -19.79
C SER A 68 9.59 14.84 -20.80
N LYS A 69 9.79 15.17 -22.04
CA LYS A 69 9.38 14.35 -23.20
C LYS A 69 10.32 13.13 -23.26
N LYS A 70 10.10 12.15 -22.40
CA LYS A 70 10.80 10.87 -22.47
C LYS A 70 9.90 9.83 -23.12
N ASN A 71 9.97 9.79 -24.45
CA ASN A 71 9.51 8.66 -25.25
C ASN A 71 10.53 7.51 -25.07
N HIS A 72 10.48 6.82 -23.95
CA HIS A 72 11.10 5.50 -23.84
C HIS A 72 10.38 4.74 -22.73
N ASP A 73 9.86 3.59 -23.09
CA ASP A 73 9.40 2.47 -22.27
C ASP A 73 7.93 2.06 -22.35
N LYS A 74 7.16 2.56 -23.31
CA LYS A 74 5.83 1.93 -23.56
C LYS A 74 5.90 0.50 -24.12
N GLU A 75 7.06 0.10 -24.64
CA GLU A 75 7.26 -1.27 -25.19
C GLU A 75 7.58 -2.31 -24.11
N ASN A 76 7.95 -1.89 -22.90
CA ASN A 76 8.29 -2.77 -21.78
C ASN A 76 7.21 -2.82 -20.67
N GLU A 77 6.25 -1.89 -20.67
CA GLU A 77 5.16 -1.83 -19.71
C GLU A 77 4.16 -2.98 -19.93
N GLY A 78 4.49 -4.18 -19.54
CA GLY A 78 3.56 -5.32 -19.64
C GLY A 78 4.23 -6.64 -19.97
N LYS A 79 5.51 -6.62 -20.33
CA LYS A 79 6.25 -7.87 -20.63
C LYS A 79 6.29 -8.85 -19.47
N PHE A 80 6.16 -8.36 -18.21
CA PHE A 80 6.14 -9.21 -17.02
C PHE A 80 4.76 -9.81 -16.71
N ILE A 81 3.67 -9.24 -17.26
CA ILE A 81 2.30 -9.69 -16.93
C ILE A 81 2.06 -11.13 -17.42
N ALA A 82 2.41 -11.43 -18.65
CA ALA A 82 2.18 -12.77 -19.21
C ALA A 82 2.94 -13.87 -18.45
N PRO A 83 4.23 -13.72 -18.09
CA PRO A 83 4.93 -14.67 -17.20
C PRO A 83 4.28 -14.83 -15.82
N VAL A 84 3.82 -13.75 -15.18
CA VAL A 84 3.13 -13.81 -13.89
C VAL A 84 1.83 -14.58 -13.98
N VAL A 85 0.98 -14.25 -14.97
CA VAL A 85 -0.30 -14.94 -15.21
C VAL A 85 -0.06 -16.43 -15.45
N LEU A 86 0.90 -16.78 -16.31
CA LEU A 86 1.23 -18.18 -16.62
C LEU A 86 1.69 -18.93 -15.36
N ALA A 87 2.55 -18.32 -14.54
CA ALA A 87 2.99 -18.90 -13.26
C ALA A 87 1.82 -19.14 -12.31
N CYS A 88 0.95 -18.12 -12.14
CA CYS A 88 -0.24 -18.24 -11.29
C CYS A 88 -1.18 -19.35 -11.74
N MET A 89 -1.43 -19.47 -13.04
CA MET A 89 -2.26 -20.55 -13.61
C MET A 89 -1.65 -21.93 -13.35
N ASN A 90 -0.33 -22.08 -13.52
CA ASN A 90 0.38 -23.34 -13.31
C ASN A 90 0.37 -23.72 -11.81
N MET A 91 0.63 -22.75 -10.93
CA MET A 91 0.61 -22.94 -9.49
C MET A 91 -0.81 -23.26 -8.97
N ALA A 92 -1.82 -22.62 -9.51
CA ALA A 92 -3.23 -22.91 -9.20
C ALA A 92 -3.61 -24.35 -9.55
N LYS A 93 -3.23 -24.85 -10.74
CA LYS A 93 -3.44 -26.24 -11.15
C LYS A 93 -2.74 -27.23 -10.23
N LYS A 94 -1.53 -26.91 -9.78
CA LYS A 94 -0.73 -27.76 -8.87
C LYS A 94 -1.07 -27.58 -7.39
N LYS A 95 -2.00 -26.66 -7.06
CA LYS A 95 -2.32 -26.24 -5.69
C LYS A 95 -1.08 -25.78 -4.92
N THR A 96 -0.21 -25.04 -5.58
CA THR A 96 0.95 -24.42 -4.97
C THR A 96 0.56 -23.01 -4.51
N GLY A 97 0.69 -22.75 -3.20
CA GLY A 97 0.39 -21.44 -2.62
C GLY A 97 1.39 -20.39 -3.04
N ALA A 98 0.93 -19.20 -3.41
CA ALA A 98 1.79 -18.07 -3.76
C ALA A 98 1.20 -16.75 -3.28
N LEU A 99 2.08 -15.78 -2.99
CA LEU A 99 1.75 -14.41 -2.62
C LEU A 99 2.68 -13.47 -3.38
N ILE A 100 2.14 -12.76 -4.36
CA ILE A 100 2.91 -11.93 -5.29
C ILE A 100 2.44 -10.49 -5.16
N CYS A 101 3.32 -9.58 -4.76
CA CYS A 101 3.06 -8.14 -4.69
C CYS A 101 3.67 -7.44 -5.90
N ILE A 102 2.86 -6.69 -6.61
CA ILE A 102 3.27 -5.85 -7.73
C ILE A 102 3.19 -4.40 -7.28
N GLN A 103 4.36 -3.77 -7.18
CA GLN A 103 4.47 -2.36 -6.82
C GLN A 103 3.77 -1.48 -7.84
N GLN A 104 3.03 -0.49 -7.33
CA GLN A 104 2.43 0.56 -8.13
C GLN A 104 3.17 1.89 -7.87
N ASP A 105 2.49 2.87 -7.29
CA ASP A 105 3.07 4.20 -7.01
C ASP A 105 3.81 4.25 -5.67
N VAL A 106 3.38 3.47 -4.67
CA VAL A 106 3.98 3.41 -3.34
C VAL A 106 5.20 2.51 -3.34
N ASP A 107 6.32 3.02 -2.83
CA ASP A 107 7.57 2.28 -2.72
C ASP A 107 7.46 1.13 -1.69
N LEU A 108 7.86 -0.07 -2.10
CA LEU A 108 7.83 -1.28 -1.28
C LEU A 108 9.18 -1.68 -0.71
N THR A 109 10.21 -0.86 -0.83
CA THR A 109 11.58 -1.14 -0.38
C THR A 109 11.64 -1.59 1.09
N VAL A 110 10.79 -1.03 1.97
CA VAL A 110 10.71 -1.43 3.38
C VAL A 110 10.34 -2.90 3.53
N TYR A 111 9.45 -3.42 2.69
CA TYR A 111 9.05 -4.82 2.70
C TYR A 111 10.06 -5.71 1.97
N GLU A 112 10.71 -5.23 0.92
CA GLU A 112 11.77 -5.95 0.20
C GLU A 112 12.91 -6.34 1.14
N HIS A 113 13.32 -5.43 2.03
CA HIS A 113 14.39 -5.67 3.02
C HIS A 113 14.03 -6.69 4.10
N THR A 114 12.78 -7.12 4.21
CA THR A 114 12.39 -8.19 5.15
C THR A 114 12.63 -9.60 4.59
N GLY A 115 12.87 -9.72 3.29
CA GLY A 115 13.14 -10.97 2.58
C GLY A 115 14.53 -11.02 1.98
N GLU A 116 14.76 -12.02 1.14
CA GLU A 116 15.99 -12.16 0.36
C GLU A 116 15.91 -11.29 -0.89
N MET A 117 16.83 -10.32 -1.00
CA MET A 117 16.87 -9.39 -2.11
C MET A 117 17.64 -9.95 -3.30
N PHE A 118 17.08 -9.83 -4.48
CA PHE A 118 17.74 -10.13 -5.74
C PHE A 118 17.07 -9.36 -6.87
N ASN A 119 17.78 -9.13 -7.96
CA ASN A 119 17.27 -8.34 -9.08
C ASN A 119 17.19 -9.21 -10.34
N ALA A 120 16.10 -10.00 -10.46
CA ALA A 120 15.91 -10.97 -11.52
C ALA A 120 14.83 -10.56 -12.52
N ASP A 121 14.95 -11.02 -13.76
CA ASP A 121 13.90 -10.86 -14.77
C ASP A 121 12.69 -11.71 -14.41
N VAL A 122 11.49 -11.18 -14.66
CA VAL A 122 10.24 -11.89 -14.40
C VAL A 122 10.08 -13.04 -15.37
N ASN A 123 10.12 -14.25 -14.86
CA ASN A 123 10.00 -15.48 -15.64
C ASN A 123 9.09 -16.47 -14.88
N ALA A 124 8.16 -17.11 -15.61
CA ALA A 124 7.19 -18.02 -15.00
C ALA A 124 7.85 -19.19 -14.24
N ARG A 125 8.90 -19.77 -14.80
CA ARG A 125 9.63 -20.87 -14.15
C ARG A 125 10.34 -20.43 -12.87
N LEU A 126 10.90 -19.22 -12.85
CA LEU A 126 11.54 -18.66 -11.65
C LEU A 126 10.50 -18.43 -10.56
N ILE A 127 9.34 -17.86 -10.90
CA ILE A 127 8.23 -17.67 -9.95
C ILE A 127 7.76 -19.00 -9.39
N GLU A 128 7.55 -20.04 -10.23
CA GLU A 128 7.18 -21.37 -9.78
C GLU A 128 8.24 -22.00 -8.87
N ASN A 129 9.54 -21.75 -9.11
CA ASN A 129 10.63 -22.23 -8.25
C ASN A 129 10.68 -21.50 -6.91
N ILE A 130 10.45 -20.19 -6.86
CA ILE A 130 10.37 -19.41 -5.62
C ILE A 130 9.29 -20.00 -4.71
N PHE A 131 8.11 -20.27 -5.26
CA PHE A 131 6.98 -20.82 -4.49
C PHE A 131 6.92 -22.34 -4.44
N PHE A 132 7.96 -23.01 -4.91
CA PHE A 132 8.03 -24.47 -4.79
C PHE A 132 8.01 -24.88 -3.32
N LYS A 133 7.12 -25.83 -2.97
CA LYS A 133 6.93 -26.29 -1.60
C LYS A 133 8.27 -26.80 -1.03
N ASN A 134 8.61 -26.37 0.17
CA ASN A 134 9.89 -26.64 0.87
C ASN A 134 11.10 -25.87 0.30
N SER A 135 10.94 -24.95 -0.65
CA SER A 135 11.98 -23.97 -0.98
C SER A 135 12.15 -22.96 0.17
N PRO A 136 13.36 -22.50 0.49
CA PRO A 136 13.56 -21.48 1.53
C PRO A 136 12.80 -20.16 1.27
N LEU A 137 12.50 -19.86 0.02
CA LEU A 137 11.87 -18.59 -0.41
C LEU A 137 10.34 -18.64 -0.49
N HIS A 138 9.70 -19.83 -0.30
CA HIS A 138 8.27 -19.98 -0.51
C HIS A 138 7.40 -19.42 0.62
N ASP A 139 8.00 -19.25 1.81
CA ASP A 139 7.29 -18.70 2.97
C ASP A 139 7.45 -17.18 3.00
N GLY A 140 6.40 -16.50 2.61
CA GLY A 140 6.38 -15.06 2.46
C GLY A 140 5.88 -14.60 1.09
N ALA A 141 6.11 -13.34 0.78
CA ALA A 141 5.73 -12.73 -0.49
C ALA A 141 6.91 -12.54 -1.42
N MET A 142 6.65 -12.59 -2.71
CA MET A 142 7.55 -12.12 -3.74
C MET A 142 7.14 -10.71 -4.17
N ILE A 143 8.10 -9.79 -4.27
CA ILE A 143 7.86 -8.40 -4.67
C ILE A 143 8.41 -8.17 -6.08
N ILE A 144 7.55 -7.64 -6.94
CA ILE A 144 7.88 -7.19 -8.29
C ILE A 144 7.80 -5.66 -8.32
N ALA A 145 8.91 -5.02 -8.65
CA ALA A 145 9.00 -3.58 -8.88
C ALA A 145 9.87 -3.30 -10.11
N ASP A 146 9.59 -2.23 -10.84
CA ASP A 146 10.31 -1.85 -12.08
C ASP A 146 10.41 -3.00 -13.10
N ASN A 147 9.35 -3.79 -13.25
CA ASN A 147 9.28 -4.97 -14.14
C ASN A 147 10.30 -6.09 -13.80
N ARG A 148 10.82 -6.12 -12.58
CA ARG A 148 11.79 -7.11 -12.09
C ARG A 148 11.35 -7.71 -10.77
N ILE A 149 11.73 -8.95 -10.50
CA ILE A 149 11.60 -9.54 -9.17
C ILE A 149 12.69 -8.92 -8.28
N LYS A 150 12.31 -8.20 -7.24
CA LYS A 150 13.23 -7.50 -6.33
C LYS A 150 13.59 -8.36 -5.11
N ALA A 151 12.60 -9.02 -4.52
CA ALA A 151 12.80 -9.84 -3.33
C ALA A 151 11.80 -10.99 -3.25
N ALA A 152 12.09 -12.01 -2.46
CA ALA A 152 11.17 -13.10 -2.11
C ALA A 152 11.33 -13.49 -0.64
N GLY A 153 10.34 -14.24 -0.10
CA GLY A 153 10.29 -14.52 1.33
C GLY A 153 10.00 -13.29 2.19
N CYS A 154 9.39 -12.25 1.60
CA CYS A 154 9.13 -10.99 2.28
C CYS A 154 7.96 -11.11 3.27
N ILE A 155 8.10 -10.44 4.41
CA ILE A 155 7.07 -10.36 5.45
C ILE A 155 6.14 -9.19 5.12
N LEU A 156 4.83 -9.48 5.03
CA LEU A 156 3.79 -8.49 4.77
C LEU A 156 2.91 -8.25 6.00
N PRO A 157 2.28 -7.08 6.11
CA PRO A 157 1.30 -6.80 7.16
C PRO A 157 0.09 -7.74 7.02
N VAL A 158 -0.45 -8.19 8.16
CA VAL A 158 -1.60 -9.11 8.21
C VAL A 158 -2.84 -8.34 8.66
N ALA A 159 -3.90 -8.36 7.86
CA ALA A 159 -5.19 -7.77 8.23
C ALA A 159 -5.81 -8.54 9.41
N GLN A 160 -5.90 -7.89 10.59
CA GLN A 160 -6.38 -8.54 11.82
C GLN A 160 -7.90 -8.58 11.94
N ASN A 161 -8.61 -7.54 11.47
CA ASN A 161 -10.04 -7.33 11.68
C ASN A 161 -10.88 -7.43 10.39
N ALA A 162 -10.37 -8.07 9.35
CA ALA A 162 -11.15 -8.22 8.14
C ALA A 162 -12.22 -9.32 8.33
N ASN A 163 -13.47 -9.01 7.99
CA ASN A 163 -14.55 -9.99 7.86
C ASN A 163 -14.29 -10.91 6.65
N LEU A 164 -13.13 -11.57 6.66
CA LEU A 164 -12.79 -12.54 5.64
C LEU A 164 -13.49 -13.87 5.95
N PRO A 165 -13.96 -14.59 4.94
CA PRO A 165 -14.45 -15.95 5.10
C PRO A 165 -13.42 -16.80 5.85
N LYS A 166 -13.90 -17.70 6.72
CA LYS A 166 -13.04 -18.55 7.58
C LYS A 166 -12.07 -19.43 6.80
N ASP A 167 -12.31 -19.62 5.54
CA ASP A 167 -11.56 -20.42 4.58
C ASP A 167 -10.40 -19.67 3.90
N MET A 168 -10.19 -18.39 4.25
CA MET A 168 -9.04 -17.60 3.79
C MET A 168 -7.89 -17.68 4.80
N GLY A 169 -6.81 -18.34 4.38
CA GLY A 169 -5.59 -18.52 5.17
C GLY A 169 -4.74 -17.24 5.29
N LEU A 170 -3.55 -17.40 5.89
CA LEU A 170 -2.64 -16.29 6.17
C LEU A 170 -2.24 -15.49 4.92
N ARG A 171 -1.99 -16.16 3.76
CA ARG A 171 -1.65 -15.45 2.52
C ARG A 171 -2.73 -14.48 2.06
N HIS A 172 -4.01 -14.83 2.21
CA HIS A 172 -5.11 -13.92 1.89
C HIS A 172 -5.17 -12.73 2.86
N ARG A 173 -4.96 -12.97 4.16
CA ARG A 173 -4.91 -11.92 5.17
C ARG A 173 -3.74 -10.98 4.97
N SER A 174 -2.57 -11.51 4.60
CA SER A 174 -1.40 -10.70 4.28
C SER A 174 -1.58 -9.91 2.99
N GLY A 175 -2.17 -10.52 1.96
CA GLY A 175 -2.49 -9.82 0.71
C GLY A 175 -3.47 -8.66 0.93
N LEU A 176 -4.50 -8.87 1.75
CA LEU A 176 -5.43 -7.80 2.12
C LEU A 176 -4.75 -6.74 2.99
N GLY A 177 -3.93 -7.14 3.97
CA GLY A 177 -3.17 -6.21 4.84
C GLY A 177 -2.29 -5.28 4.01
N MET A 178 -1.55 -5.85 3.06
CA MET A 178 -0.70 -5.09 2.15
C MET A 178 -1.50 -4.11 1.28
N SER A 179 -2.66 -4.53 0.77
CA SER A 179 -3.54 -3.66 -0.04
C SER A 179 -4.27 -2.58 0.75
N LEU A 180 -4.33 -2.70 2.09
CA LEU A 180 -4.84 -1.66 3.00
C LEU A 180 -3.78 -0.59 3.31
N GLU A 181 -2.51 -0.98 3.37
CA GLU A 181 -1.40 -0.09 3.71
C GLU A 181 -0.78 0.59 2.49
N THR A 182 -0.90 -0.04 1.31
CA THR A 182 -0.30 0.43 0.06
C THR A 182 -1.28 0.32 -1.10
N ASP A 183 -0.92 0.88 -2.25
CA ASP A 183 -1.64 0.73 -3.51
C ASP A 183 -1.18 -0.48 -4.35
N ALA A 184 -0.37 -1.36 -3.76
CA ALA A 184 0.14 -2.54 -4.44
C ALA A 184 -0.99 -3.46 -4.92
N LEU A 185 -0.80 -4.05 -6.10
CA LEU A 185 -1.64 -5.13 -6.59
C LEU A 185 -1.09 -6.45 -6.05
N VAL A 186 -1.88 -7.16 -5.25
CA VAL A 186 -1.45 -8.41 -4.62
C VAL A 186 -2.20 -9.59 -5.18
N ILE A 187 -1.48 -10.53 -5.78
CA ILE A 187 -2.03 -11.77 -6.33
C ILE A 187 -1.77 -12.90 -5.33
N ILE A 188 -2.83 -13.64 -5.00
CA ILE A 188 -2.80 -14.74 -4.05
C ILE A 188 -3.25 -16.02 -4.75
N VAL A 189 -2.43 -17.08 -4.67
CA VAL A 189 -2.81 -18.44 -5.12
C VAL A 189 -3.04 -19.30 -3.89
N SER A 190 -4.23 -19.87 -3.78
CA SER A 190 -4.61 -20.74 -2.66
C SER A 190 -4.03 -22.15 -2.84
N GLU A 191 -3.28 -22.64 -1.87
CA GLU A 191 -2.77 -24.00 -1.85
C GLU A 191 -3.84 -25.07 -1.56
N GLU A 192 -4.94 -24.68 -0.90
CA GLU A 192 -6.03 -25.59 -0.60
C GLU A 192 -6.97 -25.80 -1.79
N ARG A 193 -7.37 -24.69 -2.41
CA ARG A 193 -8.41 -24.67 -3.46
C ARG A 193 -7.85 -24.54 -4.87
N GLY A 194 -6.61 -24.10 -5.02
CA GLY A 194 -6.05 -23.77 -6.34
C GLY A 194 -6.75 -22.59 -7.01
N LYS A 195 -7.38 -21.69 -6.21
CA LYS A 195 -8.03 -20.49 -6.71
C LYS A 195 -7.08 -19.31 -6.67
N ILE A 196 -7.23 -18.41 -7.62
CA ILE A 196 -6.49 -17.15 -7.69
C ILE A 196 -7.39 -16.05 -7.15
N SER A 197 -6.85 -15.21 -6.28
CA SER A 197 -7.50 -14.03 -5.74
C SER A 197 -6.61 -12.82 -5.95
N VAL A 198 -7.21 -11.64 -6.07
CA VAL A 198 -6.49 -10.36 -6.21
C VAL A 198 -6.95 -9.42 -5.11
N ALA A 199 -5.99 -8.84 -4.40
CA ALA A 199 -6.24 -7.80 -3.41
C ALA A 199 -5.69 -6.46 -3.90
N HIS A 200 -6.49 -5.41 -3.84
CA HIS A 200 -6.16 -4.05 -4.23
C HIS A 200 -7.05 -3.04 -3.51
N ASN A 201 -6.48 -1.90 -3.06
CA ASN A 201 -7.20 -0.83 -2.37
C ASN A 201 -8.11 -1.32 -1.23
N GLY A 202 -7.61 -2.25 -0.41
CA GLY A 202 -8.33 -2.79 0.75
C GLY A 202 -9.50 -3.71 0.41
N LYS A 203 -9.61 -4.16 -0.83
CA LYS A 203 -10.61 -5.14 -1.28
C LYS A 203 -9.92 -6.38 -1.80
N ILE A 204 -10.59 -7.53 -1.64
CA ILE A 204 -10.12 -8.80 -2.19
C ILE A 204 -11.19 -9.38 -3.10
N GLU A 205 -10.81 -9.66 -4.34
CA GLU A 205 -11.63 -10.38 -5.31
C GLU A 205 -11.17 -11.82 -5.38
N VAL A 206 -12.11 -12.75 -5.28
CA VAL A 206 -11.83 -14.18 -5.21
C VAL A 206 -12.27 -14.86 -6.49
N ASN A 207 -11.43 -15.76 -7.01
CA ASN A 207 -11.72 -16.56 -8.19
C ASN A 207 -11.78 -15.73 -9.48
N VAL A 208 -10.70 -14.94 -9.69
CA VAL A 208 -10.47 -14.17 -10.90
C VAL A 208 -10.00 -15.06 -12.04
#